data_6f8298a48d3c5b498774921a4d92aed0
#
_entry.id   6f8298a48d3c5b498774921a4d92aed0
#
_cell.length_a   1.000
_cell.length_b   1.000
_cell.length_c   1.000
_cell.angle_alpha   90.00
_cell.angle_beta   90.00
_cell.angle_gamma   90.00
#
_symmetry.space_group_name_H-M   'P 1'
#
loop_
_entity.id
_entity.type
_entity.pdbx_description
1 polymer ?
#
loop_
_entity_poly.entity_id
_entity_poly.type
_entity_poly.pdbx_seq_one_letter_code
_entity_poly.pdbx_strand_id
1 'polypeptide(L)'
;NNVVFPKHVVINSSNEILGYSMELIKFNKYKSFFNLYECKNNEEFINYFKQIQDTMKVLHKNNIFIGDFNPNNIMIDKDNKPLFIDTINYATEKYGFLHESYNSLIYEKLFKEKCSKLDNDKFMFSFLFLTFFISFEDLEIAIKDANYFKRIIEKLDISNSSKQILNKIFSTENNKDYLDEIFEEFKKKEHLKFDNKFGKIMKILFK
;
A
#
# COMPACT_ATOMS: atom_id res chain seq x y z
N ASN A 1 -4.25 8.70 -16.48
CA ASN A 1 -4.64 7.45 -15.79
C ASN A 1 -3.44 6.97 -14.97
N ASN A 2 -3.63 6.82 -13.67
CA ASN A 2 -2.58 6.37 -12.74
C ASN A 2 -2.60 4.83 -12.55
N VAL A 3 -3.36 4.10 -13.38
CA VAL A 3 -3.54 2.65 -13.27
C VAL A 3 -3.50 2.04 -14.67
N VAL A 4 -2.70 0.99 -14.84
CA VAL A 4 -2.55 0.26 -16.10
C VAL A 4 -3.42 -0.99 -16.05
N PHE A 5 -4.60 -0.93 -16.64
CA PHE A 5 -5.51 -2.07 -16.74
C PHE A 5 -5.27 -2.91 -18.01
N PRO A 6 -5.60 -4.21 -17.99
CA PRO A 6 -5.72 -5.02 -19.18
C PRO A 6 -6.70 -4.39 -20.17
N LYS A 7 -6.35 -4.38 -21.47
CA LYS A 7 -7.17 -3.81 -22.54
C LYS A 7 -7.96 -4.87 -23.32
N HIS A 8 -7.31 -6.00 -23.56
CA HIS A 8 -7.92 -7.08 -24.37
C HIS A 8 -7.55 -8.43 -23.78
N VAL A 9 -8.50 -9.35 -23.88
CA VAL A 9 -8.24 -10.78 -23.65
C VAL A 9 -7.67 -11.39 -24.93
N VAL A 10 -6.62 -12.20 -24.81
CA VAL A 10 -6.04 -12.95 -25.93
C VAL A 10 -6.54 -14.38 -25.86
N ILE A 11 -7.15 -14.85 -26.94
CA ILE A 11 -7.70 -16.21 -27.07
C ILE A 11 -7.08 -16.94 -28.25
N ASN A 12 -7.04 -18.27 -28.18
CA ASN A 12 -6.66 -19.12 -29.33
C ASN A 12 -7.86 -19.42 -30.24
N SER A 13 -7.64 -20.16 -31.31
CA SER A 13 -8.68 -20.60 -32.25
C SER A 13 -9.75 -21.51 -31.63
N SER A 14 -9.50 -22.09 -30.47
CA SER A 14 -10.43 -22.92 -29.69
C SER A 14 -11.21 -22.12 -28.64
N ASN A 15 -11.12 -20.77 -28.65
CA ASN A 15 -11.69 -19.86 -27.65
C ASN A 15 -11.13 -20.02 -26.21
N GLU A 16 -9.97 -20.63 -26.06
CA GLU A 16 -9.30 -20.72 -24.77
C GLU A 16 -8.53 -19.42 -24.50
N ILE A 17 -8.59 -18.92 -23.26
CA ILE A 17 -7.89 -17.70 -22.86
C ILE A 17 -6.40 -18.02 -22.75
N LEU A 18 -5.57 -17.36 -23.55
CA LEU A 18 -4.11 -17.44 -23.51
C LEU A 18 -3.49 -16.36 -22.61
N GLY A 19 -4.21 -15.28 -22.36
CA GLY A 19 -3.73 -14.17 -21.56
C GLY A 19 -4.47 -12.88 -21.86
N TYR A 20 -3.79 -11.77 -21.64
CA TYR A 20 -4.33 -10.42 -21.89
C TYR A 20 -3.23 -9.48 -22.39
N SER A 21 -3.65 -8.43 -23.10
CA SER A 21 -2.77 -7.34 -23.49
C SER A 21 -3.00 -6.09 -22.64
N MET A 22 -1.94 -5.34 -22.39
CA MET A 22 -2.00 -4.06 -21.70
C MET A 22 -1.08 -3.05 -22.36
N GLU A 23 -1.14 -1.80 -21.91
CA GLU A 23 -0.24 -0.76 -22.39
C GLU A 23 1.21 -1.09 -22.04
N LEU A 24 2.10 -0.94 -23.01
CA LEU A 24 3.53 -1.09 -22.79
C LEU A 24 4.06 0.10 -22.00
N ILE A 25 4.58 -0.17 -20.80
CA ILE A 25 5.19 0.84 -19.97
C ILE A 25 6.63 1.04 -20.41
N LYS A 26 6.98 2.28 -20.71
CA LYS A 26 8.36 2.68 -21.01
C LYS A 26 9.10 2.92 -19.69
N PHE A 27 9.71 1.88 -19.14
CA PHE A 27 10.36 1.90 -17.82
C PHE A 27 11.38 3.04 -17.64
N ASN A 28 12.03 3.51 -18.72
CA ASN A 28 12.96 4.63 -18.66
C ASN A 28 12.30 5.98 -18.30
N LYS A 29 10.97 6.05 -18.27
CA LYS A 29 10.20 7.24 -17.88
C LYS A 29 9.75 7.21 -16.43
N TYR A 30 9.98 6.11 -15.74
CA TYR A 30 9.50 5.86 -14.38
C TYR A 30 10.66 5.47 -13.48
N LYS A 31 10.53 5.82 -12.21
CA LYS A 31 11.39 5.37 -11.13
C LYS A 31 10.65 4.30 -10.31
N SER A 32 11.40 3.47 -9.61
CA SER A 32 10.85 2.56 -8.64
C SER A 32 10.26 3.32 -7.44
N PHE A 33 9.23 2.77 -6.82
CA PHE A 33 8.71 3.23 -5.53
C PHE A 33 9.82 3.40 -4.47
N PHE A 34 10.85 2.57 -4.52
CA PHE A 34 11.98 2.63 -3.59
C PHE A 34 12.79 3.93 -3.68
N ASN A 35 12.68 4.68 -4.76
CA ASN A 35 13.32 5.99 -4.86
C ASN A 35 12.68 7.05 -3.95
N LEU A 36 11.59 6.74 -3.22
CA LEU A 36 11.03 7.63 -2.19
C LEU A 36 12.01 7.94 -1.05
N TYR A 37 13.03 7.10 -0.84
CA TYR A 37 14.13 7.43 0.08
C TYR A 37 14.98 8.61 -0.38
N GLU A 38 14.90 8.95 -1.66
CA GLU A 38 15.59 10.08 -2.27
C GLU A 38 14.79 11.38 -2.16
N CYS A 39 13.58 11.33 -1.56
CA CYS A 39 12.78 12.54 -1.31
C CYS A 39 13.56 13.53 -0.47
N LYS A 40 13.58 14.77 -0.93
CA LYS A 40 14.41 15.84 -0.33
C LYS A 40 13.83 16.37 0.98
N ASN A 41 12.54 16.21 1.18
CA ASN A 41 11.82 16.69 2.35
C ASN A 41 10.53 15.90 2.59
N ASN A 42 9.93 16.11 3.76
CA ASN A 42 8.70 15.46 4.18
C ASN A 42 7.52 15.77 3.27
N GLU A 43 7.42 16.99 2.78
CA GLU A 43 6.30 17.42 1.95
C GLU A 43 6.27 16.63 0.63
N GLU A 44 7.42 16.46 -0.03
CA GLU A 44 7.54 15.65 -1.25
C GLU A 44 7.11 14.21 -0.99
N PHE A 45 7.61 13.62 0.10
CA PHE A 45 7.28 12.25 0.51
C PHE A 45 5.78 12.09 0.81
N ILE A 46 5.21 12.96 1.63
CA ILE A 46 3.79 12.92 1.99
C ILE A 46 2.88 13.16 0.78
N ASN A 47 3.23 14.12 -0.07
CA ASN A 47 2.46 14.39 -1.29
C ASN A 47 2.41 13.17 -2.20
N TYR A 48 3.47 12.38 -2.23
CA TYR A 48 3.50 11.14 -2.99
C TYR A 48 2.54 10.08 -2.41
N PHE A 49 2.61 9.83 -1.11
CA PHE A 49 1.66 8.92 -0.44
C PHE A 49 0.21 9.39 -0.56
N LYS A 50 -0.02 10.69 -0.50
CA LYS A 50 -1.35 11.26 -0.72
C LYS A 50 -1.89 10.93 -2.12
N GLN A 51 -1.08 11.07 -3.16
CA GLN A 51 -1.49 10.72 -4.53
C GLN A 51 -1.79 9.22 -4.69
N ILE A 52 -1.02 8.34 -4.04
CA ILE A 52 -1.33 6.90 -3.99
C ILE A 52 -2.70 6.69 -3.33
N GLN A 53 -2.93 7.29 -2.15
CA GLN A 53 -4.20 7.20 -1.45
C GLN A 53 -5.38 7.74 -2.26
N ASP A 54 -5.21 8.86 -2.95
CA ASP A 54 -6.25 9.44 -3.80
C ASP A 54 -6.61 8.51 -4.96
N THR A 55 -5.61 7.85 -5.56
CA THR A 55 -5.85 6.82 -6.59
C THR A 55 -6.60 5.63 -5.99
N MET A 56 -6.20 5.15 -4.81
CA MET A 56 -6.88 4.07 -4.09
C MET A 56 -8.34 4.44 -3.76
N LYS A 57 -8.60 5.66 -3.30
CA LYS A 57 -9.96 6.16 -3.04
C LYS A 57 -10.84 6.13 -4.30
N VAL A 58 -10.28 6.50 -5.44
CA VAL A 58 -11.00 6.45 -6.74
C VAL A 58 -11.32 5.00 -7.12
N LEU A 59 -10.40 4.07 -6.94
CA LEU A 59 -10.62 2.65 -7.17
C LEU A 59 -11.73 2.11 -6.27
N HIS A 60 -11.63 2.36 -4.95
CA HIS A 60 -12.62 1.91 -3.96
C HIS A 60 -14.03 2.48 -4.24
N LYS A 61 -14.12 3.74 -4.64
CA LYS A 61 -15.41 4.36 -5.05
C LYS A 61 -16.06 3.65 -6.24
N ASN A 62 -15.26 2.99 -7.08
CA ASN A 62 -15.74 2.19 -8.21
C ASN A 62 -15.79 0.69 -7.88
N ASN A 63 -15.75 0.31 -6.61
CA ASN A 63 -15.74 -1.08 -6.15
C ASN A 63 -14.60 -1.92 -6.76
N ILE A 64 -13.44 -1.30 -6.95
CA ILE A 64 -12.21 -1.96 -7.42
C ILE A 64 -11.23 -1.98 -6.24
N PHE A 65 -10.70 -3.15 -5.92
CA PHE A 65 -9.80 -3.40 -4.79
C PHE A 65 -8.47 -3.94 -5.28
N ILE A 66 -7.37 -3.40 -4.73
CA ILE A 66 -6.00 -3.66 -5.20
C ILE A 66 -5.54 -5.06 -4.78
N GLY A 67 -5.77 -5.43 -3.51
CA GLY A 67 -5.46 -6.73 -2.93
C GLY A 67 -3.98 -7.00 -2.72
N ASP A 68 -3.14 -6.80 -3.74
CA ASP A 68 -1.69 -6.91 -3.64
C ASP A 68 -1.04 -5.54 -3.66
N PHE A 69 -1.06 -4.86 -2.50
CA PHE A 69 -0.46 -3.55 -2.33
C PHE A 69 1.06 -3.66 -2.20
N ASN A 70 1.71 -4.12 -3.28
CA ASN A 70 3.15 -4.35 -3.33
C ASN A 70 3.85 -3.10 -3.88
N PRO A 71 4.89 -2.56 -3.23
CA PRO A 71 5.69 -1.44 -3.74
C PRO A 71 6.29 -1.67 -5.13
N ASN A 72 6.55 -2.95 -5.50
CA ASN A 72 7.02 -3.27 -6.85
C ASN A 72 5.95 -3.03 -7.93
N ASN A 73 4.67 -2.98 -7.53
CA ASN A 73 3.52 -2.74 -8.40
C ASN A 73 3.19 -1.24 -8.52
N ILE A 74 4.02 -0.36 -7.92
CA ILE A 74 3.86 1.10 -7.98
C ILE A 74 5.14 1.71 -8.54
N MET A 75 5.00 2.45 -9.62
CA MET A 75 6.07 3.22 -10.25
C MET A 75 5.81 4.72 -10.10
N ILE A 76 6.84 5.53 -10.23
CA ILE A 76 6.77 6.98 -10.11
C ILE A 76 7.20 7.59 -11.43
N ASP A 77 6.41 8.47 -12.02
CA ASP A 77 6.81 9.22 -13.18
C ASP A 77 7.73 10.42 -12.83
N LYS A 78 8.21 11.14 -13.86
CA LYS A 78 9.06 12.33 -13.70
C LYS A 78 8.37 13.47 -12.94
N ASP A 79 7.05 13.49 -12.88
CA ASP A 79 6.25 14.52 -12.22
C ASP A 79 5.82 14.05 -10.80
N ASN A 80 6.48 13.00 -10.28
CA ASN A 80 6.22 12.36 -8.99
C ASN A 80 4.80 11.80 -8.86
N LYS A 81 4.16 11.40 -9.98
CA LYS A 81 2.84 10.76 -9.95
C LYS A 81 2.97 9.24 -9.89
N PRO A 82 2.20 8.57 -9.03
CA PRO A 82 2.19 7.12 -8.96
C PRO A 82 1.54 6.52 -10.21
N LEU A 83 2.08 5.42 -10.69
CA LEU A 83 1.50 4.56 -11.70
C LEU A 83 1.39 3.14 -11.13
N PHE A 84 0.17 2.66 -10.99
CA PHE A 84 -0.09 1.29 -10.56
C PHE A 84 0.01 0.35 -11.75
N ILE A 85 0.79 -0.71 -11.59
CA ILE A 85 1.04 -1.76 -12.58
C ILE A 85 0.64 -3.11 -11.97
N ASP A 86 0.65 -4.17 -12.80
CA ASP A 86 0.27 -5.53 -12.38
C ASP A 86 -1.13 -5.62 -11.75
N THR A 87 -2.09 -5.05 -12.45
CA THR A 87 -3.47 -4.91 -11.97
C THR A 87 -4.34 -6.16 -12.22
N ILE A 88 -3.73 -7.27 -12.63
CA ILE A 88 -4.48 -8.51 -12.94
C ILE A 88 -5.12 -9.11 -11.70
N ASN A 89 -4.50 -8.90 -10.55
CA ASN A 89 -5.02 -9.39 -9.26
C ASN A 89 -6.07 -8.47 -8.62
N TYR A 90 -6.44 -7.37 -9.28
CA TYR A 90 -7.46 -6.47 -8.74
C TYR A 90 -8.80 -7.17 -8.66
N ALA A 91 -9.45 -7.04 -7.50
CA ALA A 91 -10.79 -7.57 -7.28
C ALA A 91 -11.85 -6.49 -7.54
N THR A 92 -13.06 -6.94 -7.80
CA THR A 92 -14.25 -6.09 -7.85
C THR A 92 -15.26 -6.56 -6.81
N GLU A 93 -16.40 -5.87 -6.68
CA GLU A 93 -17.48 -6.33 -5.82
C GLU A 93 -17.91 -7.76 -6.18
N LYS A 94 -18.02 -8.05 -7.47
CA LYS A 94 -18.51 -9.33 -8.01
C LYS A 94 -17.41 -10.41 -8.02
N TYR A 95 -16.16 -10.06 -8.30
CA TYR A 95 -15.07 -11.00 -8.47
C TYR A 95 -14.03 -10.82 -7.37
N GLY A 96 -13.56 -11.96 -6.81
CA GLY A 96 -12.49 -11.99 -5.83
C GLY A 96 -11.11 -11.73 -6.44
N PHE A 97 -10.10 -11.71 -5.59
CA PHE A 97 -8.70 -11.73 -6.03
C PHE A 97 -8.37 -13.05 -6.73
N LEU A 98 -7.54 -13.02 -7.77
CA LEU A 98 -7.10 -14.24 -8.46
C LEU A 98 -6.21 -15.11 -7.56
N HIS A 99 -5.39 -14.46 -6.75
CA HIS A 99 -4.50 -15.11 -5.80
C HIS A 99 -4.63 -14.46 -4.43
N GLU A 100 -4.54 -15.25 -3.36
CA GLU A 100 -4.34 -14.69 -2.03
C GLU A 100 -3.01 -13.94 -2.01
N SER A 101 -3.06 -12.65 -1.73
CA SER A 101 -1.84 -11.86 -1.60
C SER A 101 -1.16 -12.17 -0.27
N TYR A 102 0.15 -12.04 -0.22
CA TYR A 102 0.90 -12.10 1.04
C TYR A 102 0.36 -11.12 2.09
N ASN A 103 -0.25 -10.06 1.64
CA ASN A 103 -0.83 -8.98 2.43
C ASN A 103 -2.07 -9.42 3.22
N SER A 104 -2.98 -10.16 2.59
CA SER A 104 -4.13 -10.73 3.30
C SER A 104 -3.68 -11.74 4.35
N LEU A 105 -2.61 -12.50 4.08
CA LEU A 105 -2.03 -13.43 5.05
C LEU A 105 -1.44 -12.73 6.28
N ILE A 106 -0.83 -11.55 6.12
CA ILE A 106 -0.35 -10.75 7.26
C ILE A 106 -1.52 -10.32 8.13
N TYR A 107 -2.59 -9.78 7.53
CA TYR A 107 -3.78 -9.36 8.25
C TYR A 107 -4.42 -10.52 9.01
N GLU A 108 -4.70 -11.63 8.33
CA GLU A 108 -5.30 -12.82 8.94
C GLU A 108 -4.43 -13.40 10.07
N LYS A 109 -3.12 -13.38 9.89
CA LYS A 109 -2.18 -13.83 10.92
C LYS A 109 -2.20 -12.94 12.16
N LEU A 110 -2.27 -11.63 11.98
CA LEU A 110 -2.25 -10.66 13.07
C LEU A 110 -3.58 -10.66 13.84
N PHE A 111 -4.69 -10.69 13.13
CA PHE A 111 -6.02 -10.49 13.72
C PHE A 111 -6.84 -11.77 13.83
N LYS A 112 -6.39 -12.89 13.21
CA LYS A 112 -7.07 -14.20 13.18
C LYS A 112 -8.49 -14.12 12.60
N GLU A 113 -8.73 -13.15 11.75
CA GLU A 113 -10.00 -12.89 11.08
C GLU A 113 -9.78 -12.64 9.60
N LYS A 114 -10.78 -12.99 8.77
CA LYS A 114 -10.76 -12.65 7.35
C LYS A 114 -10.99 -11.16 7.16
N CYS A 115 -10.16 -10.57 6.33
CA CYS A 115 -10.23 -9.17 5.99
C CYS A 115 -11.24 -8.92 4.87
N SER A 116 -12.01 -7.84 4.94
CA SER A 116 -12.71 -7.34 3.76
C SER A 116 -11.69 -6.85 2.72
N LYS A 117 -12.07 -6.85 1.43
CA LYS A 117 -11.20 -6.35 0.36
C LYS A 117 -10.77 -4.90 0.61
N LEU A 118 -11.70 -4.07 1.09
CA LEU A 118 -11.46 -2.67 1.42
C LEU A 118 -10.49 -2.50 2.59
N ASP A 119 -10.69 -3.27 3.66
CA ASP A 119 -9.85 -3.17 4.85
C ASP A 119 -8.45 -3.70 4.58
N ASN A 120 -8.31 -4.74 3.74
CA ASN A 120 -7.02 -5.23 3.28
C ASN A 120 -6.20 -4.13 2.61
N ASP A 121 -6.79 -3.42 1.64
CA ASP A 121 -6.08 -2.35 0.93
C ASP A 121 -5.68 -1.21 1.87
N LYS A 122 -6.57 -0.79 2.77
CA LYS A 122 -6.29 0.25 3.76
C LYS A 122 -5.21 -0.17 4.75
N PHE A 123 -5.30 -1.39 5.26
CA PHE A 123 -4.29 -1.95 6.16
C PHE A 123 -2.91 -1.94 5.49
N MET A 124 -2.82 -2.49 4.28
CA MET A 124 -1.55 -2.62 3.58
C MET A 124 -0.96 -1.27 3.17
N PHE A 125 -1.78 -0.34 2.72
CA PHE A 125 -1.32 1.01 2.44
C PHE A 125 -0.77 1.69 3.69
N SER A 126 -1.49 1.59 4.81
CA SER A 126 -1.06 2.19 6.08
C SER A 126 0.18 1.50 6.65
N PHE A 127 0.24 0.18 6.51
CA PHE A 127 1.42 -0.60 6.88
C PHE A 127 2.64 -0.17 6.06
N LEU A 128 2.50 -0.07 4.74
CA LEU A 128 3.57 0.41 3.86
C LEU A 128 4.05 1.81 4.25
N PHE A 129 3.13 2.74 4.54
CA PHE A 129 3.47 4.07 5.02
C PHE A 129 4.28 4.02 6.32
N LEU A 130 3.84 3.24 7.29
CA LEU A 130 4.51 3.14 8.59
C LEU A 130 5.88 2.47 8.52
N THR A 131 6.13 1.62 7.52
CA THR A 131 7.46 0.99 7.38
C THR A 131 8.59 2.00 7.19
N PHE A 132 8.29 3.23 6.78
CA PHE A 132 9.27 4.30 6.65
C PHE A 132 9.68 4.92 8.00
N PHE A 133 8.91 4.68 9.06
CA PHE A 133 9.10 5.30 10.38
C PHE A 133 9.40 4.30 11.50
N ILE A 134 9.28 3.02 11.21
CA ILE A 134 9.46 1.93 12.16
C ILE A 134 10.81 1.25 11.88
N SER A 135 11.55 0.90 12.95
CA SER A 135 12.79 0.14 12.79
C SER A 135 12.51 -1.26 12.22
N PHE A 136 13.52 -1.83 11.57
CA PHE A 136 13.41 -3.19 11.03
C PHE A 136 13.10 -4.22 12.12
N GLU A 137 13.78 -4.11 13.26
CA GLU A 137 13.63 -4.99 14.40
C GLU A 137 12.21 -4.92 14.99
N ASP A 138 11.66 -3.71 15.13
CA ASP A 138 10.29 -3.50 15.57
C ASP A 138 9.28 -4.08 14.58
N LEU A 139 9.54 -3.94 13.28
CA LEU A 139 8.66 -4.44 12.24
C LEU A 139 8.60 -5.98 12.21
N GLU A 140 9.76 -6.66 12.35
CA GLU A 140 9.79 -8.12 12.42
C GLU A 140 8.94 -8.69 13.58
N ILE A 141 8.89 -7.97 14.69
CA ILE A 141 8.04 -8.36 15.83
C ILE A 141 6.58 -8.01 15.53
N ALA A 142 6.34 -6.81 15.01
CA ALA A 142 5.00 -6.29 14.75
C ALA A 142 4.18 -7.15 13.77
N ILE A 143 4.79 -7.72 12.74
CA ILE A 143 4.11 -8.62 11.79
C ILE A 143 3.69 -9.96 12.40
N LYS A 144 4.10 -10.24 13.63
CA LYS A 144 3.79 -11.46 14.37
C LYS A 144 2.89 -11.22 15.58
N ASP A 145 2.79 -9.99 16.05
CA ASP A 145 2.07 -9.62 17.28
C ASP A 145 1.35 -8.27 17.12
N ALA A 146 0.03 -8.31 16.96
CA ALA A 146 -0.82 -7.12 16.84
C ALA A 146 -0.73 -6.19 18.08
N ASN A 147 -0.52 -6.73 19.28
CA ASN A 147 -0.35 -5.91 20.48
C ASN A 147 0.98 -5.16 20.46
N TYR A 148 2.02 -5.76 19.88
CA TYR A 148 3.29 -5.05 19.68
C TYR A 148 3.13 -3.92 18.68
N PHE A 149 2.35 -4.12 17.62
CA PHE A 149 2.04 -3.08 16.64
C PHE A 149 1.35 -1.87 17.29
N LYS A 150 0.35 -2.10 18.16
CA LYS A 150 -0.28 -1.04 18.96
C LYS A 150 0.73 -0.28 19.82
N ARG A 151 1.67 -0.97 20.47
CA ARG A 151 2.73 -0.32 21.26
C ARG A 151 3.65 0.57 20.41
N ILE A 152 3.91 0.18 19.17
CA ILE A 152 4.67 1.03 18.23
C ILE A 152 3.88 2.30 17.91
N ILE A 153 2.60 2.18 17.57
CA ILE A 153 1.73 3.34 17.29
C ILE A 153 1.74 4.32 18.47
N GLU A 154 1.65 3.82 19.71
CA GLU A 154 1.66 4.68 20.89
C GLU A 154 2.98 5.45 21.07
N LYS A 155 4.09 4.90 20.60
CA LYS A 155 5.41 5.54 20.64
C LYS A 155 5.64 6.55 19.52
N LEU A 156 4.82 6.55 18.48
CA LEU A 156 4.94 7.54 17.41
C LEU A 156 4.68 8.95 17.95
N ASP A 157 5.52 9.89 17.54
CA ASP A 157 5.36 11.31 17.88
C ASP A 157 4.30 11.95 16.98
N ILE A 158 3.04 11.58 17.19
CA ILE A 158 1.84 12.07 16.49
C ILE A 158 0.73 12.32 17.50
N SER A 159 -0.32 13.05 17.09
CA SER A 159 -1.46 13.37 17.94
C SER A 159 -2.23 12.11 18.37
N ASN A 160 -2.99 12.22 19.45
CA ASN A 160 -3.86 11.15 19.90
C ASN A 160 -4.94 10.81 18.85
N SER A 161 -5.43 11.81 18.10
CA SER A 161 -6.37 11.58 16.98
C SER A 161 -5.74 10.68 15.92
N SER A 162 -4.53 11.01 15.47
CA SER A 162 -3.78 10.20 14.49
C SER A 162 -3.49 8.79 15.00
N LYS A 163 -3.15 8.63 16.28
CA LYS A 163 -2.98 7.30 16.90
C LYS A 163 -4.28 6.49 16.90
N GLN A 164 -5.41 7.13 17.19
CA GLN A 164 -6.71 6.46 17.14
C GLN A 164 -7.07 5.98 15.72
N ILE A 165 -6.80 6.78 14.69
CA ILE A 165 -7.00 6.39 13.28
C ILE A 165 -6.15 5.16 12.96
N LEU A 166 -4.86 5.19 13.27
CA LEU A 166 -3.97 4.05 13.05
C LEU A 166 -4.44 2.82 13.84
N ASN A 167 -4.78 2.97 15.12
CA ASN A 167 -5.26 1.86 15.94
C ASN A 167 -6.52 1.23 15.37
N LYS A 168 -7.44 2.00 14.77
CA LYS A 168 -8.61 1.47 14.08
C LYS A 168 -8.23 0.70 12.81
N ILE A 169 -7.32 1.24 11.98
CA ILE A 169 -6.84 0.57 10.76
C ILE A 169 -6.13 -0.73 11.11
N PHE A 170 -5.38 -0.76 12.22
CA PHE A 170 -4.69 -1.95 12.72
C PHE A 170 -5.50 -2.72 13.78
N SER A 171 -6.80 -2.75 13.63
CA SER A 171 -7.74 -3.55 14.42
C SER A 171 -8.74 -4.26 13.51
N THR A 172 -9.61 -5.08 14.10
CA THR A 172 -10.72 -5.74 13.38
C THR A 172 -11.96 -4.84 13.26
N GLU A 173 -11.91 -3.62 13.76
CA GLU A 173 -13.01 -2.68 13.67
C GLU A 173 -13.19 -2.21 12.22
N ASN A 174 -14.44 -2.25 11.74
CA ASN A 174 -14.80 -1.78 10.39
C ASN A 174 -14.45 -0.29 10.25
N ASN A 175 -13.35 0.00 9.57
CA ASN A 175 -12.79 1.34 9.51
C ASN A 175 -13.02 2.00 8.14
N LYS A 176 -13.69 3.16 8.14
CA LYS A 176 -13.89 3.97 6.94
C LYS A 176 -12.80 5.02 6.72
N ASP A 177 -11.89 5.19 7.67
CA ASP A 177 -10.91 6.27 7.66
C ASP A 177 -9.74 5.98 6.71
N TYR A 178 -9.12 7.06 6.24
CA TYR A 178 -7.88 7.09 5.47
C TYR A 178 -6.84 7.90 6.24
N LEU A 179 -5.61 8.00 5.72
CA LEU A 179 -4.51 8.67 6.42
C LEU A 179 -4.46 10.20 6.24
N ASP A 180 -5.53 10.86 5.80
CA ASP A 180 -5.52 12.29 5.46
C ASP A 180 -5.03 13.18 6.63
N GLU A 181 -5.57 12.98 7.85
CA GLU A 181 -5.16 13.74 9.03
C GLU A 181 -3.70 13.48 9.40
N ILE A 182 -3.27 12.22 9.27
CA ILE A 182 -1.90 11.78 9.54
C ILE A 182 -0.94 12.46 8.57
N PHE A 183 -1.28 12.55 7.29
CA PHE A 183 -0.46 13.22 6.30
C PHE A 183 -0.29 14.72 6.60
N GLU A 184 -1.36 15.41 7.01
CA GLU A 184 -1.28 16.83 7.36
C GLU A 184 -0.43 17.06 8.62
N GLU A 185 -0.41 16.12 9.55
CA GLU A 185 0.43 16.17 10.72
C GLU A 185 1.91 15.94 10.38
N PHE A 186 2.20 14.89 9.57
CA PHE A 186 3.56 14.57 9.17
C PHE A 186 4.21 15.64 8.28
N LYS A 187 3.44 16.37 7.47
CA LYS A 187 3.94 17.51 6.70
C LYS A 187 4.53 18.63 7.56
N LYS A 188 3.98 18.83 8.76
CA LYS A 188 4.40 19.88 9.68
C LYS A 188 5.65 19.53 10.48
N LYS A 189 6.12 18.28 10.43
CA LYS A 189 7.31 17.83 11.15
C LYS A 189 8.57 18.19 10.39
N GLU A 190 9.54 18.81 11.07
CA GLU A 190 10.76 19.31 10.44
C GLU A 190 11.70 18.19 9.95
N HIS A 191 11.70 17.03 10.60
CA HIS A 191 12.57 15.92 10.25
C HIS A 191 11.87 14.56 10.43
N LEU A 192 11.46 13.95 9.33
CA LEU A 192 11.14 12.54 9.31
C LEU A 192 12.48 11.76 9.24
N LYS A 193 12.76 10.96 10.26
CA LYS A 193 13.88 10.03 10.20
C LYS A 193 13.46 8.83 9.39
N PHE A 194 13.86 8.79 8.13
CA PHE A 194 13.71 7.58 7.33
C PHE A 194 14.75 6.55 7.78
N ASP A 195 14.32 5.35 8.15
CA ASP A 195 15.27 4.26 8.35
C ASP A 195 15.74 3.74 6.99
N ASN A 196 17.00 4.01 6.63
CA ASN A 196 17.63 3.61 5.38
C ASN A 196 17.75 2.07 5.21
N LYS A 197 17.22 1.26 6.11
CA LYS A 197 17.26 -0.21 6.06
C LYS A 197 16.13 -0.85 5.26
N PHE A 198 15.29 -0.08 4.61
CA PHE A 198 14.10 -0.51 3.88
C PHE A 198 14.35 -1.62 2.84
N GLY A 199 15.44 -1.59 2.12
CA GLY A 199 15.77 -2.69 1.20
C GLY A 199 15.84 -4.06 1.88
N LYS A 200 16.11 -4.11 3.19
CA LYS A 200 16.06 -5.32 4.02
C LYS A 200 14.63 -5.67 4.43
N ILE A 201 13.83 -4.66 4.79
CA ILE A 201 12.41 -4.79 5.15
C ILE A 201 11.63 -5.44 4.01
N MET A 202 11.82 -4.92 2.79
CA MET A 202 11.11 -5.41 1.62
C MET A 202 11.44 -6.85 1.26
N LYS A 203 12.68 -7.30 1.47
CA LYS A 203 13.06 -8.70 1.27
C LYS A 203 12.38 -9.65 2.24
N ILE A 204 11.90 -9.18 3.37
CA ILE A 204 11.20 -10.00 4.38
C ILE A 204 9.69 -9.99 4.13
N LEU A 205 9.14 -8.83 3.77
CA LEU A 205 7.68 -8.65 3.60
C LEU A 205 7.17 -9.18 2.26
N PHE A 206 8.03 -9.25 1.24
CA PHE A 206 7.64 -9.57 -0.13
C PHE A 206 8.50 -10.72 -0.73
N LYS A 207 9.03 -11.59 0.12
CA LYS A 207 9.53 -12.91 -0.26
C LYS A 207 8.34 -13.85 -0.46
#